data_8a4cfa9f73b4a5e0d7638205fe2b1723
#
_entry.id   8a4cfa9f73b4a5e0d7638205fe2b1723
#
_cell.length_a   1.000
_cell.length_b   1.000
_cell.length_c   1.000
_cell.angle_alpha   90.00
_cell.angle_beta   90.00
_cell.angle_gamma   90.00
#
_symmetry.space_group_name_H-M   'P 1'
#
loop_
_entity.id
_entity.type
_entity.pdbx_description
1 polymer ?
#
loop_
_entity_poly.entity_id
_entity_poly.type
_entity_poly.pdbx_seq_one_letter_code
_entity_poly.pdbx_strand_id
1 'polypeptide(L)'
;MYRQSPFGDITPVVKNLLIINVIFFIASNVIPVLNEILAAYYPASPLFKPWQIISYMFMHGNIFHIFSNMLGLIFIGPILEQTFGQKRFFNYYFLTGIGALALQFAVQAYEVHQITGSFGIPADYQPKDMSESLTLQSIYGIGIVGASGSIFGLMMAIFLLYPNLEVYLYLTPIKIKYFVPLYLLLEVFQGLRPTPGDSVAHFAHIGGALFGFILIKLWGYKNSNNFY
;
A
#
# COMPACT_ATOMS: atom_id res chain seq x y z
N MET A 1 -7.89 36.37 12.70
CA MET A 1 -8.69 35.15 12.47
C MET A 1 -8.02 34.36 11.37
N TYR A 2 -7.25 33.30 11.71
CA TYR A 2 -6.73 32.38 10.71
C TYR A 2 -7.92 31.58 10.17
N ARG A 3 -8.23 31.71 8.89
CA ARG A 3 -9.16 30.82 8.19
C ARG A 3 -8.50 29.45 8.15
N GLN A 4 -8.92 28.53 9.01
CA GLN A 4 -8.55 27.13 8.85
C GLN A 4 -9.16 26.65 7.52
N SER A 5 -8.30 26.21 6.61
CA SER A 5 -8.73 25.55 5.38
C SER A 5 -9.55 24.30 5.78
N PRO A 6 -10.65 23.98 5.07
CA PRO A 6 -11.41 22.75 5.32
C PRO A 6 -10.57 21.47 5.19
N PHE A 7 -9.40 21.57 4.55
CA PHE A 7 -8.46 20.44 4.33
C PHE A 7 -7.24 20.49 5.28
N GLY A 8 -7.21 21.39 6.30
CA GLY A 8 -6.01 21.66 7.07
C GLY A 8 -4.85 22.18 6.20
N ASP A 9 -3.76 22.61 6.81
CA ASP A 9 -2.54 22.93 6.06
C ASP A 9 -1.85 21.60 5.67
N ILE A 10 -1.69 21.37 4.36
CA ILE A 10 -0.94 20.20 3.86
C ILE A 10 0.51 20.33 4.34
N THR A 11 0.94 19.36 5.14
CA THR A 11 2.27 19.35 5.75
C THR A 11 3.37 19.07 4.71
N PRO A 12 4.64 19.47 4.95
CA PRO A 12 5.68 19.45 3.94
C PRO A 12 5.97 18.09 3.32
N VAL A 13 6.03 17.01 4.11
CA VAL A 13 6.32 15.68 3.57
C VAL A 13 5.13 15.15 2.78
N VAL A 14 3.92 15.31 3.29
CA VAL A 14 2.68 14.96 2.56
C VAL A 14 2.62 15.69 1.22
N LYS A 15 2.88 17.02 1.20
CA LYS A 15 2.91 17.81 -0.02
C LYS A 15 3.90 17.26 -1.05
N ASN A 16 5.12 16.95 -0.62
CA ASN A 16 6.13 16.41 -1.51
C ASN A 16 5.74 15.02 -2.05
N LEU A 17 5.20 14.15 -1.21
CA LEU A 17 4.70 12.84 -1.64
C LEU A 17 3.58 12.97 -2.67
N LEU A 18 2.62 13.88 -2.46
CA LEU A 18 1.56 14.16 -3.44
C LEU A 18 2.13 14.59 -4.78
N ILE A 19 3.05 15.56 -4.78
CA ILE A 19 3.67 16.08 -6.02
C ILE A 19 4.41 14.97 -6.76
N ILE A 20 5.22 14.18 -6.05
CA ILE A 20 6.00 13.09 -6.67
C ILE A 20 5.06 12.05 -7.29
N ASN A 21 4.01 11.62 -6.58
CA ASN A 21 3.05 10.65 -7.12
C ASN A 21 2.36 11.17 -8.40
N VAL A 22 1.94 12.45 -8.41
CA VAL A 22 1.33 13.05 -9.61
C VAL A 22 2.33 13.12 -10.76
N ILE A 23 3.59 13.51 -10.50
CA ILE A 23 4.64 13.54 -11.55
C ILE A 23 4.86 12.15 -12.14
N PHE A 24 5.02 11.11 -11.30
CA PHE A 24 5.22 9.74 -11.77
C PHE A 24 4.00 9.22 -12.54
N PHE A 25 2.79 9.53 -12.09
CA PHE A 25 1.57 9.16 -12.81
C PHE A 25 1.50 9.79 -14.19
N ILE A 26 1.76 11.09 -14.32
CA ILE A 26 1.80 11.76 -15.61
C ILE A 26 2.91 11.18 -16.48
N ALA A 27 4.12 11.02 -15.94
CA ALA A 27 5.27 10.48 -16.67
C ALA A 27 5.00 9.07 -17.20
N SER A 28 4.39 8.19 -16.42
CA SER A 28 4.09 6.81 -16.83
C SER A 28 2.98 6.71 -17.88
N ASN A 29 2.07 7.69 -17.94
CA ASN A 29 1.08 7.77 -19.01
C ASN A 29 1.67 8.32 -20.32
N VAL A 30 2.70 9.18 -20.25
CA VAL A 30 3.40 9.72 -21.43
C VAL A 30 4.48 8.76 -21.94
N ILE A 31 5.12 8.04 -21.02
CA ILE A 31 6.23 7.11 -21.31
C ILE A 31 5.86 5.73 -20.74
N PRO A 32 5.07 4.90 -21.49
CA PRO A 32 4.51 3.65 -20.98
C PRO A 32 5.55 2.64 -20.43
N VAL A 33 6.77 2.62 -20.96
CA VAL A 33 7.83 1.73 -20.48
C VAL A 33 8.19 1.95 -19.00
N LEU A 34 7.92 3.13 -18.45
CA LEU A 34 8.10 3.39 -17.01
C LEU A 34 7.25 2.48 -16.13
N ASN A 35 6.08 2.04 -16.62
CA ASN A 35 5.25 1.09 -15.87
C ASN A 35 5.94 -0.25 -15.68
N GLU A 36 6.68 -0.73 -16.68
CA GLU A 36 7.43 -1.99 -16.57
C GLU A 36 8.71 -1.84 -15.73
N ILE A 37 9.44 -0.72 -15.92
CA ILE A 37 10.71 -0.50 -15.24
C ILE A 37 10.55 -0.25 -13.74
N LEU A 38 9.46 0.45 -13.33
CA LEU A 38 9.29 0.97 -11.98
C LEU A 38 8.29 0.20 -11.13
N ALA A 39 7.39 -0.61 -11.72
CA ALA A 39 6.54 -1.54 -10.98
C ALA A 39 7.37 -2.63 -10.30
N ALA A 40 6.92 -3.14 -9.15
CA ALA A 40 7.63 -4.21 -8.47
C ALA A 40 7.18 -5.59 -8.97
N TYR A 41 8.13 -6.41 -9.36
CA TYR A 41 7.90 -7.80 -9.76
C TYR A 41 8.42 -8.77 -8.70
N TYR A 42 7.89 -9.98 -8.70
CA TYR A 42 8.36 -11.05 -7.82
C TYR A 42 9.88 -11.24 -7.96
N PRO A 43 10.65 -11.43 -6.87
CA PRO A 43 12.11 -11.45 -6.92
C PRO A 43 12.74 -12.47 -7.86
N ALA A 44 12.06 -13.62 -8.12
CA ALA A 44 12.51 -14.61 -9.09
C ALA A 44 12.04 -14.33 -10.54
N SER A 45 11.28 -13.24 -10.78
CA SER A 45 10.94 -12.81 -12.13
C SER A 45 12.14 -12.18 -12.83
N PRO A 46 12.35 -12.43 -14.15
CA PRO A 46 13.39 -11.76 -14.93
C PRO A 46 13.18 -10.23 -15.03
N LEU A 47 11.95 -9.77 -14.75
CA LEU A 47 11.60 -8.35 -14.75
C LEU A 47 11.94 -7.64 -13.44
N PHE A 48 12.29 -8.37 -12.37
CA PHE A 48 12.64 -7.78 -11.08
C PHE A 48 13.93 -6.96 -11.16
N LYS A 49 13.89 -5.78 -10.54
CA LYS A 49 15.04 -4.91 -10.35
C LYS A 49 15.04 -4.34 -8.91
N PRO A 50 16.21 -4.19 -8.25
CA PRO A 50 16.27 -3.77 -6.84
C PRO A 50 15.59 -2.44 -6.51
N TRP A 51 15.63 -1.46 -7.42
CA TRP A 51 15.00 -0.15 -7.20
C TRP A 51 13.45 -0.22 -7.13
N GLN A 52 12.87 -1.28 -7.66
CA GLN A 52 11.42 -1.49 -7.66
C GLN A 52 10.85 -1.62 -6.24
N ILE A 53 11.67 -1.99 -5.25
CA ILE A 53 11.29 -2.03 -3.83
C ILE A 53 10.80 -0.66 -3.32
N ILE A 54 11.23 0.42 -3.96
CA ILE A 54 10.82 1.80 -3.63
C ILE A 54 9.97 2.41 -4.74
N SER A 55 10.37 2.27 -6.01
CA SER A 55 9.73 2.99 -7.11
C SER A 55 8.27 2.60 -7.32
N TYR A 56 7.88 1.37 -7.02
CA TYR A 56 6.51 0.88 -7.15
C TYR A 56 5.49 1.73 -6.36
N MET A 57 5.93 2.31 -5.23
CA MET A 57 5.10 3.13 -4.35
C MET A 57 4.60 4.41 -5.01
N PHE A 58 5.22 4.84 -6.11
CA PHE A 58 4.86 6.04 -6.87
C PHE A 58 4.11 5.72 -8.16
N MET A 59 4.00 4.45 -8.53
CA MET A 59 3.32 4.01 -9.74
C MET A 59 1.84 3.75 -9.48
N HIS A 60 0.97 4.05 -10.44
CA HIS A 60 -0.47 3.86 -10.29
C HIS A 60 -1.08 3.37 -11.60
N GLY A 61 -1.90 2.32 -11.52
CA GLY A 61 -2.47 1.65 -12.69
C GLY A 61 -3.56 2.45 -13.43
N ASN A 62 -4.24 3.39 -12.76
CA ASN A 62 -5.28 4.22 -13.37
C ASN A 62 -5.58 5.46 -12.52
N ILE A 63 -6.42 6.36 -13.06
CA ILE A 63 -6.77 7.64 -12.42
C ILE A 63 -7.52 7.45 -11.09
N PHE A 64 -8.38 6.44 -10.98
CA PHE A 64 -9.10 6.16 -9.74
C PHE A 64 -8.15 5.64 -8.65
N HIS A 65 -7.16 4.83 -9.05
CA HIS A 65 -6.15 4.30 -8.14
C HIS A 65 -5.30 5.44 -7.53
N ILE A 66 -4.76 6.36 -8.34
CA ILE A 66 -4.01 7.50 -7.79
C ILE A 66 -4.91 8.43 -6.98
N PHE A 67 -6.13 8.71 -7.46
CA PHE A 67 -7.05 9.59 -6.77
C PHE A 67 -7.37 9.07 -5.35
N SER A 68 -7.72 7.80 -5.20
CA SER A 68 -8.02 7.21 -3.89
C SER A 68 -6.81 7.20 -2.95
N ASN A 69 -5.61 6.91 -3.48
CA ASN A 69 -4.38 6.95 -2.71
C ASN A 69 -4.04 8.38 -2.22
N MET A 70 -4.11 9.35 -3.12
CA MET A 70 -3.83 10.74 -2.75
C MET A 70 -4.88 11.30 -1.78
N LEU A 71 -6.13 10.89 -1.93
CA LEU A 71 -7.20 11.25 -0.99
C LEU A 71 -6.89 10.72 0.42
N GLY A 72 -6.53 9.45 0.56
CA GLY A 72 -6.10 8.87 1.83
C GLY A 72 -4.89 9.60 2.43
N LEU A 73 -3.89 9.91 1.60
CA LEU A 73 -2.70 10.63 2.03
C LEU A 73 -3.01 12.07 2.50
N ILE A 74 -3.91 12.80 1.82
CA ILE A 74 -4.31 14.16 2.19
C ILE A 74 -5.07 14.17 3.53
N PHE A 75 -5.95 13.21 3.77
CA PHE A 75 -6.76 13.20 4.99
C PHE A 75 -6.01 12.68 6.22
N ILE A 76 -5.20 11.64 6.08
CA ILE A 76 -4.53 10.99 7.21
C ILE A 76 -3.10 11.52 7.41
N GLY A 77 -2.42 11.82 6.32
CA GLY A 77 -1.01 12.19 6.33
C GLY A 77 -0.66 13.38 7.22
N PRO A 78 -1.34 14.55 7.09
CA PRO A 78 -1.02 15.73 7.90
C PRO A 78 -1.17 15.49 9.42
N ILE A 79 -2.18 14.73 9.84
CA ILE A 79 -2.39 14.38 11.25
C ILE A 79 -1.20 13.59 11.78
N LEU A 80 -0.75 12.59 11.03
CA LEU A 80 0.36 11.75 11.44
C LEU A 80 1.72 12.44 11.28
N GLU A 81 1.90 13.29 10.26
CA GLU A 81 3.13 14.08 10.14
C GLU A 81 3.29 15.08 11.29
N GLN A 82 2.20 15.72 11.74
CA GLN A 82 2.22 16.56 12.93
C GLN A 82 2.50 15.78 14.22
N THR A 83 1.99 14.54 14.30
CA THR A 83 2.20 13.65 15.46
C THR A 83 3.62 13.10 15.55
N PHE A 84 4.18 12.67 14.44
CA PHE A 84 5.49 12.00 14.40
C PHE A 84 6.65 12.99 14.17
N GLY A 85 6.37 14.15 13.58
CA GLY A 85 7.34 15.02 12.95
C GLY A 85 7.77 14.50 11.57
N GLN A 86 8.28 15.38 10.73
CA GLN A 86 8.58 15.11 9.32
C GLN A 86 9.45 13.87 9.09
N LYS A 87 10.57 13.74 9.82
CA LYS A 87 11.54 12.65 9.64
C LYS A 87 10.94 11.28 9.97
N ARG A 88 10.20 11.18 11.10
CA ARG A 88 9.58 9.91 11.47
C ARG A 88 8.40 9.56 10.58
N PHE A 89 7.62 10.54 10.14
CA PHE A 89 6.54 10.33 9.19
C PHE A 89 7.07 9.80 7.86
N PHE A 90 8.13 10.42 7.33
CA PHE A 90 8.81 9.95 6.11
C PHE A 90 9.27 8.49 6.27
N ASN A 91 10.00 8.19 7.34
CA ASN A 91 10.46 6.83 7.60
C ASN A 91 9.29 5.85 7.76
N TYR A 92 8.24 6.24 8.45
CA TYR A 92 7.04 5.41 8.63
C TYR A 92 6.40 5.05 7.30
N TYR A 93 6.18 6.04 6.44
CA TYR A 93 5.59 5.88 5.11
C TYR A 93 6.38 4.88 4.25
N PHE A 94 7.70 5.04 4.18
CA PHE A 94 8.53 4.15 3.37
C PHE A 94 8.68 2.75 3.99
N LEU A 95 8.86 2.65 5.29
CA LEU A 95 8.99 1.34 5.96
C LEU A 95 7.71 0.52 5.87
N THR A 96 6.55 1.15 5.97
CA THR A 96 5.27 0.44 5.81
C THR A 96 5.04 0.03 4.35
N GLY A 97 5.45 0.84 3.37
CA GLY A 97 5.45 0.43 1.96
C GLY A 97 6.37 -0.75 1.69
N ILE A 98 7.62 -0.70 2.14
CA ILE A 98 8.55 -1.83 2.01
C ILE A 98 7.98 -3.09 2.69
N GLY A 99 7.42 -2.95 3.90
CA GLY A 99 6.78 -4.05 4.62
C GLY A 99 5.56 -4.62 3.89
N ALA A 100 4.79 -3.77 3.22
CA ALA A 100 3.69 -4.15 2.35
C ALA A 100 4.17 -5.08 1.23
N LEU A 101 5.20 -4.65 0.50
CA LEU A 101 5.79 -5.43 -0.57
C LEU A 101 6.42 -6.74 -0.06
N ALA A 102 7.07 -6.70 1.11
CA ALA A 102 7.67 -7.88 1.72
C ALA A 102 6.63 -8.97 2.02
N LEU A 103 5.46 -8.61 2.58
CA LEU A 103 4.39 -9.59 2.82
C LEU A 103 3.82 -10.12 1.50
N GLN A 104 3.59 -9.25 0.51
CA GLN A 104 3.12 -9.68 -0.81
C GLN A 104 4.09 -10.67 -1.46
N PHE A 105 5.40 -10.39 -1.41
CA PHE A 105 6.40 -11.32 -1.93
C PHE A 105 6.47 -12.64 -1.15
N ALA A 106 6.25 -12.61 0.17
CA ALA A 106 6.19 -13.83 0.97
C ALA A 106 5.00 -14.72 0.57
N VAL A 107 3.83 -14.12 0.32
CA VAL A 107 2.66 -14.85 -0.18
C VAL A 107 2.91 -15.42 -1.58
N GLN A 108 3.42 -14.60 -2.50
CA GLN A 108 3.78 -15.06 -3.84
C GLN A 108 4.83 -16.21 -3.81
N ALA A 109 5.83 -16.09 -2.92
CA ALA A 109 6.83 -17.15 -2.73
C ALA A 109 6.19 -18.47 -2.24
N TYR A 110 5.23 -18.37 -1.33
CA TYR A 110 4.46 -19.52 -0.87
C TYR A 110 3.63 -20.14 -2.01
N GLU A 111 2.92 -19.33 -2.80
CA GLU A 111 2.13 -19.80 -3.93
C GLU A 111 3.00 -20.47 -5.00
N VAL A 112 4.13 -19.85 -5.39
CA VAL A 112 5.09 -20.42 -6.33
C VAL A 112 5.62 -21.77 -5.80
N HIS A 113 5.97 -21.83 -4.51
CA HIS A 113 6.47 -23.07 -3.90
C HIS A 113 5.41 -24.18 -3.88
N GLN A 114 4.14 -23.87 -3.61
CA GLN A 114 3.05 -24.85 -3.66
C GLN A 114 2.85 -25.42 -5.07
N ILE A 115 3.04 -24.61 -6.09
CA ILE A 115 2.85 -25.02 -7.49
C ILE A 115 4.07 -25.78 -8.01
N THR A 116 5.29 -25.25 -7.79
CA THR A 116 6.51 -25.73 -8.47
C THR A 116 7.42 -26.59 -7.58
N GLY A 117 7.19 -26.61 -6.26
CA GLY A 117 8.11 -27.20 -5.28
C GLY A 117 9.39 -26.40 -5.02
N SER A 118 9.49 -25.18 -5.60
CA SER A 118 10.66 -24.29 -5.51
C SER A 118 10.21 -22.84 -5.33
N PHE A 119 11.12 -21.92 -4.92
CA PHE A 119 10.85 -20.48 -4.88
C PHE A 119 11.02 -19.81 -6.25
N GLY A 120 11.24 -20.57 -7.31
CA GLY A 120 11.31 -20.16 -8.70
C GLY A 120 10.64 -21.17 -9.61
N ILE A 121 10.60 -20.91 -10.92
CA ILE A 121 10.10 -21.86 -11.91
C ILE A 121 11.32 -22.69 -12.40
N PRO A 122 11.40 -24.00 -12.09
CA PRO A 122 12.45 -24.86 -12.65
C PRO A 122 12.39 -24.90 -14.18
N ALA A 123 13.53 -25.04 -14.84
CA ALA A 123 13.61 -24.98 -16.30
C ALA A 123 12.79 -26.09 -17.02
N ASP A 124 12.61 -27.21 -16.35
CA ASP A 124 11.84 -28.38 -16.84
C ASP A 124 10.39 -28.40 -16.32
N TYR A 125 9.97 -27.40 -15.53
CA TYR A 125 8.63 -27.34 -14.98
C TYR A 125 7.57 -27.11 -16.07
N GLN A 126 6.51 -27.89 -16.03
CA GLN A 126 5.33 -27.72 -16.87
C GLN A 126 4.10 -27.58 -15.96
N PRO A 127 3.29 -26.50 -16.13
CA PRO A 127 2.05 -26.36 -15.38
C PRO A 127 1.11 -27.55 -15.63
N LYS A 128 0.49 -28.06 -14.57
CA LYS A 128 -0.43 -29.20 -14.64
C LYS A 128 -1.77 -28.84 -15.30
N ASP A 129 -2.17 -27.58 -15.14
CA ASP A 129 -3.42 -27.08 -15.68
C ASP A 129 -3.35 -25.57 -15.99
N MET A 130 -4.43 -25.04 -16.55
CA MET A 130 -4.57 -23.63 -16.89
C MET A 130 -4.51 -22.73 -15.64
N SER A 131 -5.00 -23.17 -14.49
CA SER A 131 -4.99 -22.39 -13.25
C SER A 131 -3.57 -22.14 -12.76
N GLU A 132 -2.73 -23.19 -12.70
CA GLU A 132 -1.31 -23.04 -12.37
C GLU A 132 -0.58 -22.10 -13.35
N SER A 133 -0.85 -22.27 -14.65
CA SER A 133 -0.25 -21.44 -15.69
C SER A 133 -0.60 -19.97 -15.51
N LEU A 134 -1.88 -19.64 -15.30
CA LEU A 134 -2.34 -18.27 -15.10
C LEU A 134 -1.80 -17.65 -13.79
N THR A 135 -1.73 -18.45 -12.72
CA THR A 135 -1.17 -17.98 -11.44
C THR A 135 0.31 -17.62 -11.58
N LEU A 136 1.11 -18.51 -12.17
CA LEU A 136 2.53 -18.23 -12.41
C LEU A 136 2.73 -17.04 -13.34
N GLN A 137 1.93 -16.94 -14.40
CA GLN A 137 1.98 -15.79 -15.33
C GLN A 137 1.64 -14.49 -14.62
N SER A 138 0.66 -14.47 -13.72
CA SER A 138 0.32 -13.28 -12.94
C SER A 138 1.44 -12.88 -11.98
N ILE A 139 2.02 -13.83 -11.23
CA ILE A 139 3.09 -13.56 -10.27
C ILE A 139 4.36 -13.02 -10.96
N TYR A 140 4.72 -13.62 -12.10
CA TYR A 140 5.97 -13.28 -12.78
C TYR A 140 5.84 -12.10 -13.75
N GLY A 141 4.66 -11.87 -14.31
CA GLY A 141 4.43 -10.92 -15.40
C GLY A 141 3.62 -9.68 -15.04
N ILE A 142 2.89 -9.68 -13.90
CA ILE A 142 2.12 -8.51 -13.49
C ILE A 142 2.85 -7.76 -12.37
N GLY A 143 3.20 -6.50 -12.66
CA GLY A 143 3.89 -5.64 -11.70
C GLY A 143 2.94 -5.09 -10.64
N ILE A 144 3.40 -5.08 -9.40
CA ILE A 144 2.73 -4.45 -8.26
C ILE A 144 3.01 -2.95 -8.29
N VAL A 145 1.97 -2.13 -8.11
CA VAL A 145 2.05 -0.67 -8.14
C VAL A 145 1.14 -0.06 -7.06
N GLY A 146 1.53 1.08 -6.51
CA GLY A 146 0.68 1.90 -5.66
C GLY A 146 1.31 2.32 -4.33
N ALA A 147 0.87 3.49 -3.86
CA ALA A 147 1.16 4.00 -2.52
C ALA A 147 0.33 3.31 -1.43
N SER A 148 -0.63 2.47 -1.82
CA SER A 148 -1.69 1.95 -0.94
C SER A 148 -1.13 1.15 0.24
N GLY A 149 -0.06 0.38 0.07
CA GLY A 149 0.60 -0.31 1.18
C GLY A 149 1.03 0.65 2.30
N SER A 150 1.64 1.78 1.95
CA SER A 150 1.98 2.84 2.91
C SER A 150 0.72 3.48 3.51
N ILE A 151 -0.31 3.69 2.72
CA ILE A 151 -1.58 4.27 3.19
C ILE A 151 -2.28 3.34 4.18
N PHE A 152 -2.27 2.04 3.97
CA PHE A 152 -2.75 1.07 4.96
C PHE A 152 -1.91 1.09 6.24
N GLY A 153 -0.60 1.33 6.13
CA GLY A 153 0.25 1.64 7.29
C GLY A 153 -0.21 2.89 8.04
N LEU A 154 -0.48 4.00 7.31
CA LEU A 154 -1.03 5.22 7.91
C LEU A 154 -2.42 5.00 8.53
N MET A 155 -3.28 4.21 7.89
CA MET A 155 -4.59 3.83 8.45
C MET A 155 -4.44 3.04 9.76
N MET A 156 -3.48 2.15 9.86
CA MET A 156 -3.18 1.45 11.11
C MET A 156 -2.67 2.41 12.19
N ALA A 157 -1.81 3.38 11.86
CA ALA A 157 -1.35 4.37 12.82
C ALA A 157 -2.51 5.23 13.36
N ILE A 158 -3.38 5.74 12.48
CA ILE A 158 -4.52 6.56 12.90
C ILE A 158 -5.50 5.74 13.75
N PHE A 159 -5.72 4.46 13.43
CA PHE A 159 -6.53 3.55 14.22
C PHE A 159 -6.00 3.37 15.64
N LEU A 160 -4.68 3.20 15.79
CA LEU A 160 -4.06 2.99 17.10
C LEU A 160 -3.98 4.25 17.94
N LEU A 161 -3.75 5.41 17.31
CA LEU A 161 -3.50 6.67 17.99
C LEU A 161 -4.77 7.50 18.20
N TYR A 162 -5.69 7.43 17.25
CA TYR A 162 -6.89 8.28 17.21
C TYR A 162 -8.17 7.48 16.88
N PRO A 163 -8.51 6.44 17.68
CA PRO A 163 -9.59 5.50 17.36
C PRO A 163 -10.99 6.14 17.31
N ASN A 164 -11.17 7.26 17.99
CA ASN A 164 -12.45 7.97 18.03
C ASN A 164 -12.57 9.07 16.95
N LEU A 165 -11.50 9.34 16.17
CA LEU A 165 -11.58 10.23 15.02
C LEU A 165 -12.64 9.72 14.05
N GLU A 166 -13.42 10.63 13.49
CA GLU A 166 -14.48 10.32 12.53
C GLU A 166 -14.00 10.58 11.11
N VAL A 167 -14.26 9.63 10.24
CA VAL A 167 -14.15 9.79 8.77
C VAL A 167 -15.55 9.78 8.19
N TYR A 168 -15.78 10.60 7.19
CA TYR A 168 -17.07 10.66 6.52
C TYR A 168 -17.09 9.70 5.33
N LEU A 169 -17.90 8.66 5.41
CA LEU A 169 -18.25 7.84 4.26
C LEU A 169 -19.55 8.42 3.66
N TYR A 170 -19.40 9.12 2.53
CA TYR A 170 -20.43 10.03 2.02
C TYR A 170 -20.81 11.08 3.07
N LEU A 171 -22.02 11.04 3.59
CA LEU A 171 -22.54 11.97 4.61
C LEU A 171 -22.59 11.35 6.02
N THR A 172 -22.18 10.09 6.18
CA THR A 172 -22.27 9.37 7.46
C THR A 172 -20.90 9.38 8.15
N PRO A 173 -20.77 9.95 9.35
CA PRO A 173 -19.55 9.87 10.14
C PRO A 173 -19.38 8.47 10.71
N ILE A 174 -18.20 7.87 10.48
CA ILE A 174 -17.83 6.56 11.02
C ILE A 174 -16.53 6.71 11.80
N LYS A 175 -16.50 6.20 13.03
CA LYS A 175 -15.27 6.23 13.83
C LYS A 175 -14.23 5.28 13.26
N ILE A 176 -12.97 5.73 13.24
CA ILE A 176 -11.81 4.97 12.75
C ILE A 176 -11.74 3.57 13.37
N LYS A 177 -12.07 3.44 14.66
CA LYS A 177 -12.06 2.14 15.36
C LYS A 177 -13.01 1.07 14.78
N TYR A 178 -14.00 1.46 14.00
CA TYR A 178 -14.90 0.57 13.28
C TYR A 178 -14.51 0.44 11.79
N PHE A 179 -14.14 1.57 11.18
CA PHE A 179 -13.82 1.62 9.76
C PHE A 179 -12.59 0.77 9.40
N VAL A 180 -11.46 0.97 10.12
CA VAL A 180 -10.20 0.31 9.77
C VAL A 180 -10.25 -1.21 9.95
N PRO A 181 -10.75 -1.78 11.09
CA PRO A 181 -10.88 -3.23 11.22
C PRO A 181 -11.79 -3.86 10.18
N LEU A 182 -12.93 -3.21 9.86
CA LEU A 182 -13.84 -3.71 8.83
C LEU A 182 -13.16 -3.72 7.45
N TYR A 183 -12.44 -2.65 7.11
CA TYR A 183 -11.74 -2.57 5.83
C TYR A 183 -10.63 -3.64 5.74
N LEU A 184 -9.84 -3.84 6.80
CA LEU A 184 -8.83 -4.91 6.83
C LEU A 184 -9.44 -6.32 6.73
N LEU A 185 -10.61 -6.55 7.33
CA LEU A 185 -11.33 -7.83 7.16
C LEU A 185 -11.74 -8.05 5.69
N LEU A 186 -12.19 -7.01 5.00
CA LEU A 186 -12.51 -7.09 3.57
C LEU A 186 -11.25 -7.41 2.74
N GLU A 187 -10.11 -6.79 3.03
CA GLU A 187 -8.83 -7.08 2.35
C GLU A 187 -8.41 -8.54 2.55
N VAL A 188 -8.53 -9.07 3.78
CA VAL A 188 -8.26 -10.49 4.06
C VAL A 188 -9.21 -11.40 3.28
N PHE A 189 -10.50 -11.08 3.28
CA PHE A 189 -11.51 -11.89 2.58
C PHE A 189 -11.26 -11.91 1.07
N GLN A 190 -10.98 -10.77 0.46
CA GLN A 190 -10.69 -10.65 -0.97
C GLN A 190 -9.36 -11.32 -1.33
N GLY A 191 -8.32 -11.16 -0.51
CA GLY A 191 -7.03 -11.81 -0.73
C GLY A 191 -7.10 -13.35 -0.66
N LEU A 192 -8.00 -13.90 0.18
CA LEU A 192 -8.21 -15.36 0.28
C LEU A 192 -9.17 -15.90 -0.80
N ARG A 193 -9.93 -15.04 -1.45
CA ARG A 193 -10.91 -15.41 -2.50
C ARG A 193 -10.76 -14.46 -3.69
N PRO A 194 -9.62 -14.51 -4.39
CA PRO A 194 -9.42 -13.64 -5.54
C PRO A 194 -10.51 -13.89 -6.59
N THR A 195 -11.12 -12.81 -7.07
CA THR A 195 -12.11 -12.85 -8.14
C THR A 195 -11.42 -12.67 -9.49
N PRO A 196 -11.90 -13.32 -10.57
CA PRO A 196 -11.33 -13.09 -11.89
C PRO A 196 -11.32 -11.61 -12.26
N GLY A 197 -10.16 -11.09 -12.66
CA GLY A 197 -9.98 -9.66 -13.00
C GLY A 197 -9.62 -8.76 -11.83
N ASP A 198 -9.54 -9.28 -10.61
CA ASP A 198 -9.02 -8.53 -9.47
C ASP A 198 -7.49 -8.34 -9.61
N SER A 199 -7.07 -7.09 -9.71
CA SER A 199 -5.66 -6.70 -9.83
C SER A 199 -5.10 -6.09 -8.54
N VAL A 200 -5.86 -6.15 -7.44
CA VAL A 200 -5.47 -5.54 -6.17
C VAL A 200 -4.55 -6.49 -5.39
N ALA A 201 -3.41 -5.96 -4.94
CA ALA A 201 -2.46 -6.70 -4.10
C ALA A 201 -2.92 -6.65 -2.62
N HIS A 202 -3.99 -7.38 -2.28
CA HIS A 202 -4.61 -7.37 -0.94
C HIS A 202 -3.62 -7.68 0.18
N PHE A 203 -2.71 -8.60 -0.02
CA PHE A 203 -1.68 -8.93 0.97
C PHE A 203 -0.65 -7.81 1.15
N ALA A 204 -0.42 -6.96 0.14
CA ALA A 204 0.38 -5.75 0.34
C ALA A 204 -0.34 -4.75 1.27
N HIS A 205 -1.65 -4.60 1.17
CA HIS A 205 -2.43 -3.76 2.09
C HIS A 205 -2.34 -4.28 3.53
N ILE A 206 -2.54 -5.57 3.73
CA ILE A 206 -2.41 -6.24 5.04
C ILE A 206 -0.97 -6.09 5.57
N GLY A 207 0.02 -6.26 4.71
CA GLY A 207 1.44 -6.07 5.05
C GLY A 207 1.74 -4.65 5.53
N GLY A 208 1.24 -3.64 4.82
CA GLY A 208 1.38 -2.24 5.21
C GLY A 208 0.78 -1.96 6.60
N ALA A 209 -0.43 -2.46 6.85
CA ALA A 209 -1.07 -2.36 8.16
C ALA A 209 -0.29 -3.09 9.26
N LEU A 210 0.20 -4.30 9.00
CA LEU A 210 1.00 -5.09 9.95
C LEU A 210 2.30 -4.38 10.34
N PHE A 211 3.06 -3.93 9.35
CA PHE A 211 4.30 -3.18 9.60
C PHE A 211 4.01 -1.85 10.28
N GLY A 212 2.91 -1.19 9.93
CA GLY A 212 2.45 0.00 10.62
C GLY A 212 2.18 -0.25 12.11
N PHE A 213 1.49 -1.33 12.44
CA PHE A 213 1.27 -1.76 13.82
C PHE A 213 2.58 -1.99 14.57
N ILE A 214 3.50 -2.76 13.97
CA ILE A 214 4.81 -3.07 14.56
C ILE A 214 5.59 -1.79 14.85
N LEU A 215 5.68 -0.86 13.90
CA LEU A 215 6.42 0.39 14.06
C LEU A 215 5.83 1.29 15.16
N ILE A 216 4.51 1.42 15.27
CA ILE A 216 3.86 2.17 16.34
C ILE A 216 4.21 1.58 17.70
N LYS A 217 4.20 0.25 17.83
CA LYS A 217 4.57 -0.44 19.08
C LYS A 217 6.04 -0.26 19.42
N LEU A 218 6.94 -0.44 18.45
CA LEU A 218 8.38 -0.28 18.64
C LEU A 218 8.76 1.17 18.99
N TRP A 219 8.10 2.16 18.43
CA TRP A 219 8.37 3.57 18.71
C TRP A 219 7.73 4.07 20.01
N GLY A 220 6.94 3.22 20.69
CA GLY A 220 6.36 3.53 21.99
C GLY A 220 5.24 4.58 21.97
N TYR A 221 4.63 4.83 20.80
CA TYR A 221 3.48 5.71 20.72
C TYR A 221 2.27 5.10 21.43
N LYS A 222 1.62 5.93 22.26
CA LYS A 222 0.41 5.55 23.00
C LYS A 222 -0.80 6.28 22.43
N ASN A 223 -1.97 5.69 22.63
CA ASN A 223 -3.25 6.29 22.27
C ASN A 223 -3.39 7.69 22.89
N SER A 224 -3.67 8.67 22.07
CA SER A 224 -4.02 10.02 22.51
C SER A 224 -5.53 10.09 22.64
N ASN A 225 -6.05 9.87 23.86
CA ASN A 225 -7.50 9.95 24.11
C ASN A 225 -8.08 11.38 23.99
N ASN A 226 -7.24 12.38 23.74
CA ASN A 226 -7.63 13.80 23.76
C ASN A 226 -7.34 14.43 22.39
N PHE A 227 -8.34 14.51 21.54
CA PHE A 227 -8.43 15.40 20.40
C PHE A 227 -9.43 16.56 20.64
N TYR A 228 -9.74 16.85 21.91
CA TYR A 228 -10.57 18.01 22.32
C TYR A 228 -9.89 18.74 23.45
#